data_804c94daff05eea0e37e685068dc88b0
#
_entry.id   804c94daff05eea0e37e685068dc88b0
#
_cell.length_a   1.000
_cell.length_b   1.000
_cell.length_c   1.000
_cell.angle_alpha   90.00
_cell.angle_beta   90.00
_cell.angle_gamma   90.00
#
_symmetry.space_group_name_H-M   'P 1'
#
loop_
_entity.id
_entity.type
_entity.pdbx_description
1 polymer ?
#
loop_
_entity_poly.entity_id
_entity_poly.type
_entity_poly.pdbx_seq_one_letter_code
_entity_poly.pdbx_strand_id
1 'polypeptide(L)'
;AAVGVLNNGFSKQGFEGGLLSTAIPGMEHVPAVHTENACATGTAALYTAMDFIESGRGKIALVIGAEKMTAKPTAEVGDILLCGSYRKEEGHVQGGFAGLFCNIAAQYFERYGDHSEELAMIAAKNHFNGVSNPIAHVRRDLGFDFCNTVSDKNPYLNDGPLRRTDCSM
;
A
#
# COMPACT_ATOMS: atom_id res chain seq x y z
N ALA A 1 14.37 -8.25 -16.07
CA ALA A 1 13.14 -8.13 -15.27
C ALA A 1 13.25 -6.96 -14.28
N ALA A 2 12.13 -6.35 -13.94
CA ALA A 2 12.01 -5.37 -12.87
C ALA A 2 11.15 -5.96 -11.75
N VAL A 3 11.66 -5.96 -10.53
CA VAL A 3 11.00 -6.52 -9.35
C VAL A 3 10.72 -5.39 -8.37
N GLY A 4 9.44 -5.14 -8.13
CA GLY A 4 8.97 -4.13 -7.18
C GLY A 4 8.66 -4.75 -5.82
N VAL A 5 9.36 -4.31 -4.79
CA VAL A 5 9.10 -4.64 -3.38
C VAL A 5 9.21 -3.35 -2.58
N LEU A 6 8.24 -3.08 -1.71
CA LEU A 6 8.13 -1.81 -0.97
C LEU A 6 9.40 -1.51 -0.16
N ASN A 7 9.80 -2.41 0.72
CA ASN A 7 11.04 -2.34 1.49
C ASN A 7 11.36 -3.69 2.13
N ASN A 8 12.56 -3.82 2.68
CA ASN A 8 13.03 -5.07 3.25
C ASN A 8 12.47 -5.38 4.65
N GLY A 9 11.65 -4.51 5.22
CA GLY A 9 11.13 -4.65 6.59
C GLY A 9 10.22 -5.86 6.76
N PHE A 10 9.40 -6.16 5.77
CA PHE A 10 8.47 -7.30 5.85
C PHE A 10 9.16 -8.65 5.74
N SER A 11 10.08 -8.80 4.80
CA SER A 11 10.77 -10.05 4.50
C SER A 11 12.13 -10.21 5.19
N LYS A 12 12.76 -9.10 5.57
CA LYS A 12 14.18 -9.01 5.97
C LYS A 12 15.12 -9.57 4.89
N GLN A 13 14.67 -9.53 3.64
CA GLN A 13 15.37 -10.00 2.46
C GLN A 13 15.75 -8.81 1.59
N GLY A 14 16.96 -8.77 1.10
CA GLY A 14 17.41 -7.89 0.03
C GLY A 14 17.70 -8.67 -1.24
N PHE A 15 18.14 -7.95 -2.28
CA PHE A 15 18.51 -8.55 -3.56
C PHE A 15 17.36 -9.33 -4.23
N GLU A 16 16.13 -8.79 -4.14
CA GLU A 16 14.92 -9.46 -4.62
C GLU A 16 14.96 -9.74 -6.13
N GLY A 17 15.65 -8.90 -6.91
CA GLY A 17 15.88 -9.18 -8.33
C GLY A 17 16.61 -10.50 -8.57
N GLY A 18 17.61 -10.81 -7.74
CA GLY A 18 18.36 -12.06 -7.82
C GLY A 18 17.55 -13.31 -7.46
N LEU A 19 16.51 -13.15 -6.62
CA LEU A 19 15.66 -14.28 -6.23
C LEU A 19 14.82 -14.83 -7.38
N LEU A 20 14.66 -14.12 -8.49
CA LEU A 20 13.95 -14.64 -9.66
C LEU A 20 14.59 -15.90 -10.21
N SER A 21 15.92 -15.99 -10.19
CA SER A 21 16.66 -17.18 -10.65
C SER A 21 16.34 -18.41 -9.81
N THR A 22 15.94 -18.23 -8.56
CA THR A 22 15.58 -19.31 -7.64
C THR A 22 14.08 -19.63 -7.68
N ALA A 23 13.25 -18.57 -7.86
CA ALA A 23 11.81 -18.68 -7.74
C ALA A 23 11.12 -19.14 -9.04
N ILE A 24 11.71 -18.81 -10.20
CA ILE A 24 11.08 -19.05 -11.50
C ILE A 24 12.05 -19.83 -12.40
N PRO A 25 11.75 -21.11 -12.71
CA PRO A 25 12.56 -21.89 -13.64
C PRO A 25 12.72 -21.19 -15.00
N GLY A 26 13.94 -21.17 -15.54
CA GLY A 26 14.26 -20.51 -16.80
C GLY A 26 14.66 -19.05 -16.69
N MET A 27 14.65 -18.48 -15.46
CA MET A 27 15.08 -17.10 -15.21
C MET A 27 16.54 -16.99 -14.72
N GLU A 28 17.30 -18.05 -14.71
CA GLU A 28 18.65 -18.14 -14.13
C GLU A 28 19.65 -17.16 -14.78
N HIS A 29 19.43 -16.80 -16.04
CA HIS A 29 20.31 -15.90 -16.80
C HIS A 29 19.62 -14.59 -17.21
N VAL A 30 18.44 -14.30 -16.65
CA VAL A 30 17.71 -13.07 -16.94
C VAL A 30 18.17 -11.96 -16.00
N PRO A 31 18.77 -10.87 -16.52
CA PRO A 31 19.10 -9.72 -15.67
C PRO A 31 17.86 -9.16 -14.99
N ALA A 32 17.95 -8.92 -13.69
CA ALA A 32 16.86 -8.38 -12.91
C ALA A 32 17.34 -7.25 -11.98
N VAL A 33 16.48 -6.28 -11.78
CA VAL A 33 16.72 -5.14 -10.88
C VAL A 33 15.58 -5.05 -9.88
N HIS A 34 15.91 -4.77 -8.62
CA HIS A 34 14.94 -4.37 -7.61
C HIS A 34 14.65 -2.87 -7.75
N THR A 35 13.40 -2.51 -7.72
CA THR A 35 12.92 -1.12 -7.66
C THR A 35 12.08 -0.91 -6.40
N GLU A 36 12.25 0.25 -5.78
CA GLU A 36 11.48 0.65 -4.60
C GLU A 36 11.09 2.13 -4.75
N ASN A 37 9.83 2.44 -4.51
CA ASN A 37 9.29 3.80 -4.48
C ASN A 37 8.01 3.84 -3.62
N ALA A 38 8.10 3.34 -2.40
CA ALA A 38 6.98 3.20 -1.47
C ALA A 38 5.72 2.63 -2.16
N CYS A 39 4.56 3.25 -1.97
CA CYS A 39 3.30 2.80 -2.58
C CYS A 39 3.30 2.84 -4.12
N ALA A 40 4.20 3.60 -4.75
CA ALA A 40 4.37 3.69 -6.19
C ALA A 40 5.40 2.70 -6.77
N THR A 41 5.86 1.74 -5.97
CA THR A 41 6.88 0.77 -6.36
C THR A 41 6.52 -0.01 -7.63
N GLY A 42 5.26 -0.44 -7.77
CA GLY A 42 4.80 -1.13 -8.98
C GLY A 42 4.91 -0.26 -10.24
N THR A 43 4.57 1.02 -10.13
CA THR A 43 4.72 1.99 -11.22
C THR A 43 6.19 2.23 -11.55
N ALA A 44 7.07 2.35 -10.55
CA ALA A 44 8.50 2.50 -10.75
C ALA A 44 9.10 1.29 -11.48
N ALA A 45 8.69 0.07 -11.12
CA ALA A 45 9.10 -1.15 -11.82
C ALA A 45 8.63 -1.17 -13.27
N LEU A 46 7.41 -0.68 -13.54
CA LEU A 46 6.88 -0.56 -14.89
C LEU A 46 7.71 0.42 -15.74
N TYR A 47 7.99 1.61 -15.21
CA TYR A 47 8.84 2.58 -15.92
C TYR A 47 10.24 2.05 -16.17
N THR A 48 10.85 1.38 -15.21
CA THR A 48 12.15 0.72 -15.41
C THR A 48 12.11 -0.29 -16.57
N ALA A 49 11.02 -1.04 -16.69
CA ALA A 49 10.85 -1.99 -17.80
C ALA A 49 10.61 -1.28 -19.15
N MET A 50 9.87 -0.17 -19.16
CA MET A 50 9.65 0.65 -20.35
C MET A 50 10.97 1.25 -20.84
N ASP A 51 11.74 1.89 -19.94
CA ASP A 51 13.05 2.46 -20.25
C ASP A 51 14.01 1.41 -20.83
N PHE A 52 13.98 0.18 -20.29
CA PHE A 52 14.79 -0.92 -20.82
C PHE A 52 14.44 -1.27 -22.26
N ILE A 53 13.17 -1.28 -22.62
CA ILE A 53 12.69 -1.56 -23.99
C ILE A 53 13.00 -0.38 -24.91
N GLU A 54 12.68 0.84 -24.48
CA GLU A 54 12.90 2.07 -25.26
C GLU A 54 14.37 2.35 -25.53
N SER A 55 15.25 1.99 -24.60
CA SER A 55 16.70 2.09 -24.80
C SER A 55 17.28 1.07 -25.80
N GLY A 56 16.45 0.16 -26.33
CA GLY A 56 16.87 -0.88 -27.26
C GLY A 56 17.68 -2.03 -26.64
N ARG A 57 17.79 -2.09 -25.30
CA ARG A 57 18.53 -3.14 -24.59
C ARG A 57 17.84 -4.50 -24.64
N GLY A 58 16.55 -4.52 -24.89
CA GLY A 58 15.74 -5.74 -25.06
C GLY A 58 14.40 -5.45 -25.69
N LYS A 59 13.70 -6.53 -26.07
CA LYS A 59 12.39 -6.45 -26.73
C LYS A 59 11.24 -6.88 -25.83
N ILE A 60 11.57 -7.54 -24.73
CA ILE A 60 10.59 -8.06 -23.76
C ILE A 60 11.13 -7.74 -22.36
N ALA A 61 10.28 -7.23 -21.50
CA ALA A 61 10.56 -7.02 -20.09
C ALA A 61 9.46 -7.65 -19.24
N LEU A 62 9.86 -8.27 -18.13
CA LEU A 62 8.96 -8.80 -17.12
C LEU A 62 8.93 -7.85 -15.93
N VAL A 63 7.72 -7.50 -15.48
CA VAL A 63 7.50 -6.72 -14.25
C VAL A 63 6.81 -7.60 -13.23
N ILE A 64 7.35 -7.64 -12.02
CA ILE A 64 6.81 -8.41 -10.90
C ILE A 64 6.68 -7.50 -9.71
N GLY A 65 5.52 -7.53 -9.05
CA GLY A 65 5.31 -6.94 -7.74
C GLY A 65 5.02 -8.03 -6.71
N ALA A 66 5.69 -7.98 -5.57
CA ALA A 66 5.46 -8.94 -4.49
C ALA A 66 5.55 -8.27 -3.13
N GLU A 67 4.56 -8.51 -2.27
CA GLU A 67 4.53 -8.00 -0.91
C GLU A 67 3.88 -9.01 0.04
N LYS A 68 4.46 -9.20 1.21
CA LYS A 68 3.98 -10.13 2.23
C LYS A 68 3.89 -9.45 3.60
N MET A 69 2.81 -8.72 3.83
CA MET A 69 2.57 -8.03 5.12
C MET A 69 2.00 -8.94 6.20
N THR A 70 1.22 -9.95 5.82
CA THR A 70 0.46 -10.82 6.73
C THR A 70 1.32 -11.71 7.65
N ALA A 71 2.63 -11.74 7.46
CA ALA A 71 3.56 -12.45 8.33
C ALA A 71 3.98 -11.63 9.57
N LYS A 72 3.52 -10.39 9.69
CA LYS A 72 3.89 -9.46 10.74
C LYS A 72 2.69 -9.03 11.60
N PRO A 73 2.89 -8.77 12.90
CA PRO A 73 1.88 -8.12 13.72
C PRO A 73 1.53 -6.72 13.20
N THR A 74 0.29 -6.26 13.38
CA THR A 74 -0.19 -4.97 12.87
C THR A 74 0.67 -3.78 13.29
N ALA A 75 1.16 -3.76 14.53
CA ALA A 75 2.03 -2.67 15.01
C ALA A 75 3.36 -2.63 14.24
N GLU A 76 3.96 -3.81 13.96
CA GLU A 76 5.21 -3.90 13.17
C GLU A 76 4.95 -3.49 11.71
N VAL A 77 3.80 -3.88 11.14
CA VAL A 77 3.40 -3.43 9.79
C VAL A 77 3.33 -1.90 9.73
N GLY A 78 2.70 -1.26 10.72
CA GLY A 78 2.60 0.19 10.80
C GLY A 78 3.97 0.89 10.86
N ASP A 79 4.90 0.35 11.64
CA ASP A 79 6.26 0.88 11.74
C ASP A 79 7.06 0.71 10.45
N ILE A 80 6.94 -0.44 9.79
CA ILE A 80 7.58 -0.69 8.48
C ILE A 80 7.03 0.27 7.42
N LEU A 81 5.71 0.48 7.37
CA LEU A 81 5.08 1.42 6.43
C LEU A 81 5.52 2.86 6.66
N LEU A 82 5.80 3.26 7.91
CA LEU A 82 6.36 4.59 8.21
C LEU A 82 7.75 4.83 7.60
N CYS A 83 8.45 3.80 7.14
CA CYS A 83 9.66 3.99 6.35
C CYS A 83 9.39 4.64 4.98
N GLY A 84 8.15 4.65 4.51
CA GLY A 84 7.71 5.38 3.32
C GLY A 84 7.47 6.88 3.53
N SER A 85 7.66 7.38 4.76
CA SER A 85 7.60 8.80 5.14
C SER A 85 8.97 9.31 5.56
N TYR A 86 9.09 10.64 5.79
CA TYR A 86 10.34 11.19 6.34
C TYR A 86 10.44 10.86 7.84
N ARG A 87 10.97 9.69 8.13
CA ARG A 87 10.95 9.06 9.45
C ARG A 87 11.54 9.93 10.57
N LYS A 88 12.49 10.81 10.27
CA LYS A 88 13.09 11.71 11.26
C LYS A 88 12.05 12.69 11.83
N GLU A 89 11.11 13.14 11.02
CA GLU A 89 10.06 14.08 11.41
C GLU A 89 8.72 13.40 11.72
N GLU A 90 8.40 12.31 11.03
CA GLU A 90 7.08 11.68 11.03
C GLU A 90 7.05 10.31 11.73
N GLY A 91 8.21 9.77 12.12
CA GLY A 91 8.30 8.43 12.72
C GLY A 91 7.65 8.28 14.10
N HIS A 92 7.23 9.39 14.71
CA HIS A 92 6.55 9.43 16.02
C HIS A 92 5.04 9.66 15.90
N VAL A 93 4.50 9.78 14.68
CA VAL A 93 3.09 10.05 14.48
C VAL A 93 2.25 8.92 15.09
N GLN A 94 1.36 9.28 15.99
CA GLN A 94 0.44 8.33 16.61
C GLN A 94 -0.46 7.71 15.54
N GLY A 95 -0.72 6.40 15.62
CA GLY A 95 -1.46 5.67 14.59
C GLY A 95 -0.62 5.29 13.37
N GLY A 96 0.69 5.55 13.40
CA GLY A 96 1.64 5.16 12.36
C GLY A 96 1.31 5.79 11.01
N PHE A 97 1.47 5.02 9.95
CA PHE A 97 1.26 5.49 8.58
C PHE A 97 -0.18 5.97 8.33
N ALA A 98 -1.20 5.32 8.90
CA ALA A 98 -2.59 5.78 8.84
C ALA A 98 -2.79 7.13 9.55
N GLY A 99 -2.06 7.38 10.64
CA GLY A 99 -2.07 8.66 11.35
C GLY A 99 -1.57 9.83 10.51
N LEU A 100 -0.62 9.61 9.60
CA LEU A 100 -0.18 10.64 8.66
C LEU A 100 -1.33 11.09 7.75
N PHE A 101 -2.08 10.15 7.21
CA PHE A 101 -3.26 10.47 6.38
C PHE A 101 -4.36 11.13 7.19
N CYS A 102 -4.50 10.77 8.47
CA CYS A 102 -5.43 11.43 9.37
C CYS A 102 -5.08 12.92 9.53
N ASN A 103 -3.81 13.25 9.69
CA ASN A 103 -3.34 14.64 9.76
C ASN A 103 -3.58 15.39 8.44
N ILE A 104 -3.37 14.75 7.30
CA ILE A 104 -3.67 15.34 5.97
C ILE A 104 -5.17 15.61 5.83
N ALA A 105 -6.01 14.65 6.23
CA ALA A 105 -7.46 14.81 6.18
C ALA A 105 -7.95 15.94 7.09
N ALA A 106 -7.38 16.06 8.29
CA ALA A 106 -7.71 17.15 9.22
C ALA A 106 -7.45 18.52 8.58
N GLN A 107 -6.28 18.72 7.97
CA GLN A 107 -5.96 19.97 7.28
C GLN A 107 -6.84 20.20 6.04
N TYR A 108 -7.21 19.15 5.33
CA TYR A 108 -8.12 19.25 4.19
C TYR A 108 -9.51 19.68 4.66
N PHE A 109 -10.04 19.08 5.72
CA PHE A 109 -11.36 19.42 6.26
C PHE A 109 -11.39 20.83 6.86
N GLU A 110 -10.30 21.26 7.52
CA GLU A 110 -10.17 22.64 7.99
C GLU A 110 -10.27 23.65 6.85
N ARG A 111 -9.69 23.34 5.70
CA ARG A 111 -9.64 24.25 4.54
C ARG A 111 -10.89 24.22 3.67
N TYR A 112 -11.50 23.05 3.49
CA TYR A 112 -12.55 22.83 2.49
C TYR A 112 -13.89 22.39 3.07
N GLY A 113 -13.98 22.21 4.38
CA GLY A 113 -15.15 21.68 5.06
C GLY A 113 -15.09 20.16 5.30
N ASP A 114 -16.06 19.67 6.07
CA ASP A 114 -16.15 18.25 6.40
C ASP A 114 -16.60 17.43 5.17
N HIS A 115 -15.80 16.46 4.79
CA HIS A 115 -16.02 15.50 3.71
C HIS A 115 -16.07 14.05 4.22
N SER A 116 -16.40 13.86 5.48
CA SER A 116 -16.45 12.53 6.09
C SER A 116 -17.52 11.63 5.45
N GLU A 117 -18.63 12.20 4.98
CA GLU A 117 -19.69 11.47 4.30
C GLU A 117 -19.22 10.90 2.96
N GLU A 118 -18.49 11.69 2.16
CA GLU A 118 -17.94 11.25 0.89
C GLU A 118 -16.91 10.13 1.08
N LEU A 119 -16.11 10.21 2.13
CA LEU A 119 -15.18 9.12 2.47
C LEU A 119 -15.93 7.84 2.83
N ALA A 120 -17.03 7.93 3.59
CA ALA A 120 -17.88 6.79 3.89
C ALA A 120 -18.51 6.17 2.63
N MET A 121 -18.95 7.00 1.68
CA MET A 121 -19.48 6.52 0.39
C MET A 121 -18.42 5.75 -0.39
N ILE A 122 -17.18 6.25 -0.43
CA ILE A 122 -16.05 5.59 -1.09
C ILE A 122 -15.74 4.25 -0.40
N ALA A 123 -15.68 4.25 0.92
CA ALA A 123 -15.44 3.04 1.71
C ALA A 123 -16.51 1.97 1.46
N ALA A 124 -17.79 2.35 1.55
CA ALA A 124 -18.92 1.45 1.30
C ALA A 124 -18.89 0.86 -0.12
N LYS A 125 -18.65 1.70 -1.13
CA LYS A 125 -18.50 1.25 -2.52
C LYS A 125 -17.35 0.23 -2.68
N ASN A 126 -16.21 0.50 -2.08
CA ASN A 126 -15.04 -0.40 -2.17
C ASN A 126 -15.29 -1.73 -1.47
N HIS A 127 -15.95 -1.73 -0.31
CA HIS A 127 -16.35 -2.95 0.38
C HIS A 127 -17.36 -3.75 -0.44
N PHE A 128 -18.37 -3.10 -1.02
CA PHE A 128 -19.33 -3.74 -1.91
C PHE A 128 -18.64 -4.43 -3.10
N ASN A 129 -17.73 -3.71 -3.79
CA ASN A 129 -16.99 -4.26 -4.91
C ASN A 129 -16.06 -5.41 -4.50
N GLY A 130 -15.50 -5.36 -3.30
CA GLY A 130 -14.63 -6.40 -2.73
C GLY A 130 -15.34 -7.75 -2.55
N VAL A 131 -16.67 -7.78 -2.36
CA VAL A 131 -17.42 -9.02 -2.17
C VAL A 131 -17.27 -9.98 -3.35
N SER A 132 -17.31 -9.44 -4.56
CA SER A 132 -17.22 -10.23 -5.80
C SER A 132 -15.78 -10.56 -6.24
N ASN A 133 -14.78 -9.97 -5.59
CA ASN A 133 -13.39 -10.24 -5.91
C ASN A 133 -12.88 -11.51 -5.18
N PRO A 134 -12.59 -12.62 -5.89
CA PRO A 134 -12.19 -13.89 -5.26
C PRO A 134 -10.85 -13.82 -4.52
N ILE A 135 -10.00 -12.85 -4.85
CA ILE A 135 -8.67 -12.66 -4.25
C ILE A 135 -8.62 -11.54 -3.20
N ALA A 136 -9.72 -10.83 -2.94
CA ALA A 136 -9.77 -9.84 -1.88
C ALA A 136 -9.74 -10.51 -0.49
N HIS A 137 -8.94 -9.97 0.42
CA HIS A 137 -8.89 -10.44 1.81
C HIS A 137 -10.17 -10.08 2.58
N VAL A 138 -10.70 -8.88 2.36
CA VAL A 138 -11.95 -8.43 2.97
C VAL A 138 -13.06 -8.51 1.92
N ARG A 139 -13.94 -9.52 2.08
CA ARG A 139 -15.05 -9.80 1.16
C ARG A 139 -16.39 -9.66 1.87
N ARG A 140 -16.58 -8.51 2.47
CA ARG A 140 -17.77 -8.20 3.23
C ARG A 140 -18.31 -6.84 2.84
N ASP A 141 -19.58 -6.80 2.45
CA ASP A 141 -20.31 -5.54 2.32
C ASP A 141 -20.59 -4.98 3.72
N LEU A 142 -20.08 -3.79 3.99
CA LEU A 142 -20.29 -3.10 5.25
C LEU A 142 -21.48 -2.12 5.18
N GLY A 143 -21.84 -1.67 3.98
CA GLY A 143 -22.86 -0.67 3.76
C GLY A 143 -22.44 0.74 4.18
N PHE A 144 -23.18 1.73 3.70
CA PHE A 144 -22.89 3.15 3.97
C PHE A 144 -23.05 3.50 5.46
N ASP A 145 -24.12 3.08 6.10
CA ASP A 145 -24.40 3.43 7.50
C ASP A 145 -23.28 2.98 8.44
N PHE A 146 -22.76 1.77 8.25
CA PHE A 146 -21.62 1.29 9.02
C PHE A 146 -20.38 2.15 8.79
N CYS A 147 -20.06 2.45 7.52
CA CYS A 147 -18.89 3.25 7.16
C CYS A 147 -19.02 4.69 7.65
N ASN A 148 -20.23 5.25 7.70
CA ASN A 148 -20.48 6.62 8.15
C ASN A 148 -20.65 6.76 9.68
N THR A 149 -20.72 5.65 10.42
CA THR A 149 -20.96 5.68 11.87
C THR A 149 -19.69 5.34 12.65
N VAL A 150 -19.33 6.18 13.60
CA VAL A 150 -18.26 5.91 14.57
C VAL A 150 -18.75 4.88 15.59
N SER A 151 -18.00 3.82 15.80
CA SER A 151 -18.31 2.75 16.75
C SER A 151 -17.05 2.01 17.19
N ASP A 152 -17.15 1.10 18.15
CA ASP A 152 -16.03 0.24 18.58
C ASP A 152 -15.43 -0.58 17.42
N LYS A 153 -16.23 -0.87 16.38
CA LYS A 153 -15.78 -1.59 15.18
C LYS A 153 -15.27 -0.67 14.07
N ASN A 154 -15.63 0.59 14.14
CA ASN A 154 -15.22 1.65 13.21
C ASN A 154 -14.85 2.93 13.97
N PRO A 155 -13.83 2.88 14.84
CA PRO A 155 -13.41 4.04 15.62
C PRO A 155 -12.71 5.08 14.75
N TYR A 156 -12.61 6.29 15.28
CA TYR A 156 -11.67 7.26 14.73
C TYR A 156 -10.22 6.76 14.88
N LEU A 157 -9.40 7.13 13.92
CA LEU A 157 -7.95 6.95 13.98
C LEU A 157 -7.33 8.15 14.67
N ASN A 158 -6.70 7.94 15.79
CA ASN A 158 -6.22 9.01 16.67
C ASN A 158 -7.36 9.97 17.08
N ASP A 159 -7.01 11.24 17.25
CA ASP A 159 -7.95 12.34 17.50
C ASP A 159 -8.42 13.04 16.21
N GLY A 160 -8.16 12.41 15.07
CA GLY A 160 -8.43 13.03 13.77
C GLY A 160 -9.78 12.61 13.14
N PRO A 161 -10.12 13.14 11.98
CA PRO A 161 -11.45 12.98 11.40
C PRO A 161 -11.66 11.64 10.66
N LEU A 162 -10.61 10.84 10.47
CA LEU A 162 -10.74 9.57 9.74
C LEU A 162 -11.19 8.44 10.64
N ARG A 163 -12.18 7.69 10.18
CA ARG A 163 -12.60 6.41 10.76
C ARG A 163 -11.74 5.28 10.19
N ARG A 164 -11.76 4.14 10.87
CA ARG A 164 -11.07 2.94 10.41
C ARG A 164 -11.41 2.57 8.96
N THR A 165 -12.67 2.68 8.55
CA THR A 165 -13.11 2.37 7.17
C THR A 165 -12.66 3.39 6.13
N ASP A 166 -12.31 4.61 6.53
CA ASP A 166 -11.82 5.64 5.61
C ASP A 166 -10.35 5.41 5.22
N CYS A 167 -9.64 4.62 6.01
CA CYS A 167 -8.33 4.12 5.66
C CYS A 167 -8.46 2.72 5.08
N SER A 168 -7.87 2.50 3.91
CA SER A 168 -7.77 1.19 3.27
C SER A 168 -7.20 0.16 4.24
N MET A 169 -7.99 -0.83 4.60
CA MET A 169 -7.57 -1.90 5.50
C MET A 169 -7.87 -3.27 4.92
#